data_58e285ff52473f49ee53bcbe0e34deee
#
_entry.id   58e285ff52473f49ee53bcbe0e34deee
#
_cell.length_a   1.000
_cell.length_b   1.000
_cell.length_c   1.000
_cell.angle_alpha   90.00
_cell.angle_beta   90.00
_cell.angle_gamma   90.00
#
_symmetry.space_group_name_H-M   'P 1'
#
loop_
_entity.id
_entity.type
_entity.pdbx_description
1 polymer ?
#
loop_
_entity_poly.entity_id
_entity_poly.type
_entity_poly.pdbx_seq_one_letter_code
_entity_poly.pdbx_strand_id
1 'polypeptide(L)'
;MIHQYPGVIIKNNEEMPYPRVCAHRGFSAVAPESTMAAFGAAVAIGCEEVEMDLWQTADGVIVASHDTGLERVSDGTGDLKDHTFAQLRALDFGIKFSPEFEGTRIASFEEILNRYAGRVIMNLHLRHEEQGQDFLTGYIKKIVSLIEKYGDEKYCYFMASNIDTLRLLQRIAPQIERCAGEEDKKPCDYLLEKALETGCTKIQLFSPFFNRYREELGRDCVAYMVEKAHKCGVICNLCIADEPELTKDYLAKGVDTLLTNRAQLTQTLRNQYIRVNGIG
;
A
#
# COMPACT_ATOMS: atom_id res chain seq x y z
N MET A 1 7.22 25.51 -1.33
CA MET A 1 5.98 25.60 -2.16
C MET A 1 5.66 24.19 -2.62
N ILE A 2 4.76 23.56 -1.93
CA ILE A 2 4.62 22.10 -1.96
C ILE A 2 3.66 21.63 -3.05
N HIS A 3 2.82 22.48 -3.63
CA HIS A 3 1.83 22.03 -4.62
C HIS A 3 1.88 22.88 -5.90
N GLN A 4 2.54 22.33 -6.93
CA GLN A 4 2.48 22.88 -8.30
C GLN A 4 1.06 22.80 -8.92
N TYR A 5 0.18 21.97 -8.34
CA TYR A 5 -1.16 21.72 -8.84
C TYR A 5 -2.20 22.09 -7.80
N PRO A 6 -3.06 23.09 -8.04
CA PRO A 6 -4.19 23.38 -7.15
C PRO A 6 -5.13 22.17 -7.11
N GLY A 7 -5.46 21.72 -5.91
CA GLY A 7 -6.38 20.59 -5.70
C GLY A 7 -6.83 20.57 -4.26
N VAL A 8 -7.89 19.81 -3.99
CA VAL A 8 -8.39 19.61 -2.64
C VAL A 8 -7.38 18.78 -1.86
N ILE A 9 -6.90 19.31 -0.73
CA ILE A 9 -6.16 18.55 0.27
C ILE A 9 -7.18 17.77 1.07
N ILE A 10 -6.98 16.46 1.19
CA ILE A 10 -7.86 15.59 1.97
C ILE A 10 -7.50 15.64 3.47
N LYS A 11 -8.31 15.02 4.31
CA LYS A 11 -7.94 14.70 5.69
C LYS A 11 -6.70 13.79 5.70
N ASN A 12 -5.81 14.03 6.65
CA ASN A 12 -4.63 13.19 6.81
C ASN A 12 -4.98 11.82 7.40
N ASN A 13 -3.96 10.96 7.55
CA ASN A 13 -4.16 9.59 7.99
C ASN A 13 -4.77 9.46 9.41
N GLU A 14 -4.47 10.40 10.31
CA GLU A 14 -5.07 10.43 11.67
C GLU A 14 -6.54 10.85 11.66
N GLU A 15 -6.93 11.75 10.75
CA GLU A 15 -8.24 12.39 10.70
C GLU A 15 -9.23 11.68 9.77
N MET A 16 -8.74 10.91 8.80
CA MET A 16 -9.57 10.21 7.82
C MET A 16 -10.36 9.10 8.49
N PRO A 17 -11.71 9.11 8.37
CA PRO A 17 -12.53 8.08 9.01
C PRO A 17 -12.37 6.69 8.39
N TYR A 18 -12.73 5.66 9.16
CA TYR A 18 -12.87 4.28 8.72
C TYR A 18 -14.34 3.88 8.54
N PRO A 19 -14.67 2.82 7.76
CA PRO A 19 -13.76 2.03 6.93
C PRO A 19 -13.31 2.77 5.68
N ARG A 20 -12.08 2.50 5.21
CA ARG A 20 -11.45 3.10 4.05
C ARG A 20 -11.31 2.12 2.88
N VAL A 21 -11.14 2.68 1.68
CA VAL A 21 -10.77 1.91 0.49
C VAL A 21 -9.36 2.33 0.05
N CYS A 22 -8.47 1.36 -0.02
CA CYS A 22 -7.12 1.51 -0.51
C CYS A 22 -7.01 0.90 -1.91
N ALA A 23 -6.72 1.72 -2.91
CA ALA A 23 -6.55 1.26 -4.28
C ALA A 23 -5.18 0.56 -4.42
N HIS A 24 -5.20 -0.78 -4.54
CA HIS A 24 -4.04 -1.66 -4.60
C HIS A 24 -3.25 -1.42 -5.88
N ARG A 25 -2.03 -0.89 -5.77
CA ARG A 25 -1.16 -0.43 -6.88
C ARG A 25 -1.83 0.66 -7.73
N GLY A 26 -2.66 1.52 -7.09
CA GLY A 26 -3.59 2.42 -7.75
C GLY A 26 -4.89 1.72 -8.19
N PHE A 27 -5.72 2.34 -9.01
CA PHE A 27 -6.93 1.70 -9.55
C PHE A 27 -6.57 0.73 -10.68
N SER A 28 -5.92 -0.37 -10.33
CA SER A 28 -5.30 -1.33 -11.24
C SER A 28 -6.28 -2.15 -12.08
N ALA A 29 -7.59 -2.15 -11.76
CA ALA A 29 -8.59 -2.76 -12.62
C ALA A 29 -8.90 -1.94 -13.90
N VAL A 30 -8.52 -0.65 -13.96
CA VAL A 30 -8.86 0.24 -15.10
C VAL A 30 -7.64 0.90 -15.74
N ALA A 31 -6.47 0.83 -15.12
CA ALA A 31 -5.23 1.39 -15.63
C ALA A 31 -4.03 0.52 -15.22
N PRO A 32 -2.91 0.55 -15.94
CA PRO A 32 -1.73 -0.24 -15.62
C PRO A 32 -1.26 0.01 -14.19
N GLU A 33 -1.10 -1.08 -13.41
CA GLU A 33 -0.70 -1.03 -12.01
C GLU A 33 0.58 -0.21 -11.77
N SER A 34 0.69 0.43 -10.61
CA SER A 34 1.86 1.19 -10.17
C SER A 34 2.28 2.33 -11.12
N THR A 35 1.36 2.84 -11.95
CA THR A 35 1.60 3.97 -12.87
C THR A 35 0.88 5.23 -12.43
N MET A 36 1.32 6.38 -12.96
CA MET A 36 0.63 7.67 -12.75
C MET A 36 -0.83 7.64 -13.20
N ALA A 37 -1.17 6.82 -14.22
CA ALA A 37 -2.53 6.61 -14.68
C ALA A 37 -3.40 5.91 -13.62
N ALA A 38 -2.91 4.82 -13.03
CA ALA A 38 -3.62 4.08 -12.00
C ALA A 38 -3.80 4.89 -10.71
N PHE A 39 -2.75 5.60 -10.26
CA PHE A 39 -2.84 6.49 -9.10
C PHE A 39 -3.79 7.66 -9.37
N GLY A 40 -3.71 8.27 -10.57
CA GLY A 40 -4.60 9.35 -10.97
C GLY A 40 -6.07 8.92 -11.04
N ALA A 41 -6.35 7.72 -11.54
CA ALA A 41 -7.69 7.15 -11.55
C ALA A 41 -8.24 6.94 -10.13
N ALA A 42 -7.43 6.43 -9.20
CA ALA A 42 -7.82 6.26 -7.80
C ALA A 42 -8.14 7.60 -7.12
N VAL A 43 -7.29 8.61 -7.31
CA VAL A 43 -7.50 9.97 -6.79
C VAL A 43 -8.75 10.61 -7.42
N ALA A 44 -8.97 10.42 -8.71
CA ALA A 44 -10.12 11.00 -9.43
C ALA A 44 -11.48 10.48 -8.93
N ILE A 45 -11.54 9.21 -8.50
CA ILE A 45 -12.77 8.65 -7.90
C ILE A 45 -12.87 8.89 -6.39
N GLY A 46 -11.90 9.59 -5.78
CA GLY A 46 -11.89 9.93 -4.37
C GLY A 46 -11.56 8.76 -3.44
N CYS A 47 -10.65 7.85 -3.85
CA CYS A 47 -10.11 6.87 -2.91
C CYS A 47 -9.39 7.56 -1.76
N GLU A 48 -9.61 7.08 -0.55
CA GLU A 48 -8.94 7.59 0.64
C GLU A 48 -7.45 7.23 0.64
N GLU A 49 -7.14 6.02 0.16
CA GLU A 49 -5.77 5.50 0.16
C GLU A 49 -5.38 4.90 -1.20
N VAL A 50 -4.09 4.94 -1.50
CA VAL A 50 -3.45 4.15 -2.56
C VAL A 50 -2.30 3.36 -1.96
N GLU A 51 -2.13 2.15 -2.44
CA GLU A 51 -0.98 1.31 -2.07
C GLU A 51 0.00 1.28 -3.23
N MET A 52 1.28 1.22 -2.90
CA MET A 52 2.37 1.07 -3.85
C MET A 52 3.56 0.34 -3.25
N ASP A 53 4.17 -0.51 -4.06
CA ASP A 53 5.41 -1.20 -3.75
C ASP A 53 6.59 -0.36 -4.21
N LEU A 54 7.54 -0.09 -3.33
CA LEU A 54 8.69 0.75 -3.63
C LEU A 54 9.95 -0.10 -3.84
N TRP A 55 10.64 0.15 -4.95
CA TRP A 55 11.94 -0.42 -5.28
C TRP A 55 12.97 0.68 -5.51
N GLN A 56 14.25 0.33 -5.40
CA GLN A 56 15.34 1.20 -5.80
C GLN A 56 16.01 0.66 -7.06
N THR A 57 16.20 1.52 -8.06
CA THR A 57 16.92 1.22 -9.31
C THR A 57 18.42 1.12 -9.10
N ALA A 58 19.17 0.62 -10.11
CA ALA A 58 20.62 0.53 -10.07
C ALA A 58 21.32 1.87 -9.78
N ASP A 59 20.78 2.98 -10.26
CA ASP A 59 21.28 4.34 -10.03
C ASP A 59 20.62 5.03 -8.82
N GLY A 60 19.84 4.26 -8.04
CA GLY A 60 19.34 4.69 -6.74
C GLY A 60 18.07 5.52 -6.76
N VAL A 61 17.31 5.58 -7.85
CA VAL A 61 16.00 6.23 -7.90
C VAL A 61 14.94 5.31 -7.26
N ILE A 62 14.05 5.87 -6.45
CA ILE A 62 12.92 5.11 -5.90
C ILE A 62 11.78 5.12 -6.91
N VAL A 63 11.26 3.94 -7.25
CA VAL A 63 10.19 3.73 -8.24
C VAL A 63 9.08 2.84 -7.69
N ALA A 64 7.88 2.96 -8.25
CA ALA A 64 6.75 2.11 -7.91
C ALA A 64 6.67 0.91 -8.89
N SER A 65 6.72 -0.33 -8.35
CA SER A 65 6.48 -1.57 -9.09
C SER A 65 6.24 -2.71 -8.11
N HIS A 66 5.36 -3.65 -8.44
CA HIS A 66 5.17 -4.81 -7.55
C HIS A 66 6.31 -5.83 -7.67
N ASP A 67 6.61 -6.28 -8.87
CA ASP A 67 7.64 -7.29 -9.13
C ASP A 67 9.00 -6.64 -9.40
N THR A 68 10.08 -7.38 -9.16
CA THR A 68 11.40 -7.02 -9.67
C THR A 68 11.48 -7.30 -11.17
N GLY A 69 10.87 -8.41 -11.64
CA GLY A 69 10.85 -8.79 -13.06
C GLY A 69 10.00 -7.86 -13.91
N LEU A 70 10.55 -7.43 -15.04
CA LEU A 70 9.93 -6.45 -15.93
C LEU A 70 8.90 -7.05 -16.89
N GLU A 71 8.96 -8.36 -17.15
CA GLU A 71 8.24 -9.04 -18.24
C GLU A 71 6.72 -9.02 -18.08
N ARG A 72 6.23 -9.02 -16.85
CA ARG A 72 4.77 -9.04 -16.60
C ARG A 72 4.12 -7.69 -16.87
N VAL A 73 4.81 -6.60 -16.58
CA VAL A 73 4.23 -5.25 -16.55
C VAL A 73 4.78 -4.32 -17.63
N SER A 74 5.80 -4.75 -18.39
CA SER A 74 6.42 -3.92 -19.44
C SER A 74 6.84 -4.74 -20.66
N ASP A 75 7.33 -4.07 -21.68
CA ASP A 75 8.00 -4.68 -22.84
C ASP A 75 9.49 -4.98 -22.58
N GLY A 76 9.98 -4.67 -21.37
CA GLY A 76 11.34 -4.97 -20.93
C GLY A 76 11.52 -6.39 -20.39
N THR A 77 12.78 -6.74 -20.11
CA THR A 77 13.19 -8.03 -19.53
C THR A 77 14.22 -7.83 -18.42
N GLY A 78 14.32 -8.81 -17.52
CA GLY A 78 15.26 -8.79 -16.39
C GLY A 78 14.74 -8.05 -15.17
N ASP A 79 15.58 -7.87 -14.17
CA ASP A 79 15.20 -7.29 -12.89
C ASP A 79 15.30 -5.76 -12.91
N LEU A 80 14.25 -5.10 -12.43
CA LEU A 80 14.16 -3.65 -12.26
C LEU A 80 15.40 -3.07 -11.54
N LYS A 81 15.83 -3.73 -10.47
CA LYS A 81 16.97 -3.31 -9.64
C LYS A 81 18.32 -3.28 -10.38
N ASP A 82 18.42 -3.96 -11.51
CA ASP A 82 19.63 -4.03 -12.35
C ASP A 82 19.65 -2.96 -13.44
N HIS A 83 18.57 -2.17 -13.57
CA HIS A 83 18.44 -1.11 -14.56
C HIS A 83 18.53 0.27 -13.92
N THR A 84 19.11 1.24 -14.63
CA THR A 84 18.99 2.66 -14.27
C THR A 84 17.59 3.17 -14.52
N PHE A 85 17.19 4.25 -13.84
CA PHE A 85 15.89 4.86 -14.07
C PHE A 85 15.69 5.29 -15.53
N ALA A 86 16.74 5.80 -16.18
CA ALA A 86 16.68 6.18 -17.58
C ALA A 86 16.37 4.99 -18.50
N GLN A 87 16.96 3.82 -18.24
CA GLN A 87 16.66 2.59 -18.97
C GLN A 87 15.22 2.14 -18.76
N LEU A 88 14.73 2.14 -17.51
CA LEU A 88 13.34 1.81 -17.21
C LEU A 88 12.34 2.79 -17.85
N ARG A 89 12.66 4.07 -17.90
CA ARG A 89 11.83 5.10 -18.55
C ARG A 89 11.73 4.95 -20.08
N ALA A 90 12.62 4.21 -20.69
CA ALA A 90 12.55 3.89 -22.12
C ALA A 90 11.55 2.76 -22.42
N LEU A 91 11.20 1.94 -21.43
CA LEU A 91 10.26 0.82 -21.56
C LEU A 91 8.80 1.29 -21.51
N ASP A 92 7.92 0.46 -22.05
CA ASP A 92 6.48 0.66 -22.06
C ASP A 92 5.80 -0.19 -20.96
N PHE A 93 5.27 0.48 -19.92
CA PHE A 93 4.57 -0.13 -18.81
C PHE A 93 3.03 -0.17 -18.99
N GLY A 94 2.53 0.19 -20.17
CA GLY A 94 1.10 0.19 -20.46
C GLY A 94 0.68 -0.88 -21.45
N ILE A 95 1.55 -1.22 -22.40
CA ILE A 95 1.20 -2.10 -23.53
C ILE A 95 0.74 -3.51 -23.09
N LYS A 96 1.24 -4.02 -21.94
CA LYS A 96 0.81 -5.30 -21.37
C LYS A 96 -0.59 -5.26 -20.76
N PHE A 97 -1.03 -4.09 -20.34
CA PHE A 97 -2.37 -3.89 -19.80
C PHE A 97 -3.39 -3.75 -20.94
N SER A 98 -3.18 -2.82 -21.87
CA SER A 98 -4.03 -2.60 -23.02
C SER A 98 -3.34 -1.67 -24.05
N PRO A 99 -3.60 -1.81 -25.35
CA PRO A 99 -3.06 -0.92 -26.39
C PRO A 99 -3.35 0.57 -26.15
N GLU A 100 -4.47 0.92 -25.51
CA GLU A 100 -4.82 2.30 -25.17
C GLU A 100 -3.85 2.96 -24.19
N PHE A 101 -3.07 2.16 -23.47
CA PHE A 101 -2.05 2.62 -22.54
C PHE A 101 -0.62 2.54 -23.08
N GLU A 102 -0.46 2.23 -24.39
CA GLU A 102 0.85 2.25 -25.02
C GLU A 102 1.56 3.59 -24.78
N GLY A 103 2.85 3.53 -24.45
CA GLY A 103 3.64 4.71 -24.12
C GLY A 103 3.62 5.10 -22.64
N THR A 104 2.90 4.36 -21.77
CA THR A 104 2.95 4.59 -20.31
C THR A 104 4.34 4.29 -19.77
N ARG A 105 4.85 5.17 -18.91
CA ARG A 105 6.19 5.05 -18.32
C ARG A 105 6.12 4.73 -16.84
N ILE A 106 7.13 4.02 -16.32
CA ILE A 106 7.30 3.81 -14.89
C ILE A 106 7.37 5.15 -14.15
N ALA A 107 6.75 5.24 -12.98
CA ALA A 107 6.77 6.44 -12.15
C ALA A 107 7.86 6.35 -11.08
N SER A 108 8.63 7.43 -10.90
CA SER A 108 9.42 7.59 -9.68
C SER A 108 8.53 7.99 -8.50
N PHE A 109 8.94 7.62 -7.30
CA PHE A 109 8.22 8.01 -6.09
C PHE A 109 8.19 9.54 -5.91
N GLU A 110 9.24 10.22 -6.34
CA GLU A 110 9.27 11.68 -6.35
C GLU A 110 8.22 12.30 -7.28
N GLU A 111 8.01 11.74 -8.49
CA GLU A 111 6.94 12.18 -9.39
C GLU A 111 5.56 11.94 -8.78
N ILE A 112 5.37 10.80 -8.09
CA ILE A 112 4.11 10.47 -7.39
C ILE A 112 3.85 11.50 -6.28
N LEU A 113 4.82 11.76 -5.41
CA LEU A 113 4.71 12.77 -4.35
C LEU A 113 4.45 14.16 -4.92
N ASN A 114 5.21 14.58 -5.94
CA ASN A 114 5.01 15.89 -6.57
C ASN A 114 3.58 16.09 -7.09
N ARG A 115 2.91 15.02 -7.50
CA ARG A 115 1.55 15.08 -8.04
C ARG A 115 0.46 14.89 -7.02
N TYR A 116 0.67 14.00 -6.03
CA TYR A 116 -0.41 13.49 -5.18
C TYR A 116 -0.21 13.73 -3.67
N ALA A 117 0.90 14.30 -3.21
CA ALA A 117 1.10 14.63 -1.81
C ALA A 117 -0.07 15.47 -1.26
N GLY A 118 -0.62 15.09 -0.09
CA GLY A 118 -1.79 15.69 0.54
C GLY A 118 -3.14 15.43 -0.15
N ARG A 119 -3.17 14.62 -1.23
CA ARG A 119 -4.39 14.34 -2.01
C ARG A 119 -4.91 12.92 -1.86
N VAL A 120 -4.11 12.04 -1.33
CA VAL A 120 -4.43 10.64 -1.04
C VAL A 120 -3.47 10.17 0.04
N ILE A 121 -3.91 9.27 0.90
CA ILE A 121 -3.04 8.60 1.86
C ILE A 121 -2.27 7.50 1.13
N MET A 122 -0.97 7.40 1.35
CA MET A 122 -0.09 6.46 0.67
C MET A 122 0.35 5.33 1.60
N ASN A 123 -0.09 4.10 1.29
CA ASN A 123 0.42 2.87 1.88
C ASN A 123 1.70 2.48 1.12
N LEU A 124 2.84 2.64 1.75
CA LEU A 124 4.16 2.44 1.14
C LEU A 124 4.73 1.08 1.53
N HIS A 125 4.53 0.09 0.67
CA HIS A 125 5.09 -1.24 0.88
C HIS A 125 6.57 -1.26 0.51
N LEU A 126 7.42 -1.45 1.52
CA LEU A 126 8.86 -1.51 1.31
C LEU A 126 9.25 -2.86 0.72
N ARG A 127 10.02 -2.79 -0.35
CA ARG A 127 10.69 -3.94 -0.97
C ARG A 127 12.15 -3.98 -0.53
N HIS A 128 12.95 -4.90 -1.01
CA HIS A 128 14.34 -5.10 -0.60
C HIS A 128 14.53 -5.56 0.87
N GLU A 129 13.50 -6.08 1.52
CA GLU A 129 13.60 -6.52 2.93
C GLU A 129 14.63 -7.66 3.15
N GLU A 130 15.02 -8.35 2.08
CA GLU A 130 16.07 -9.37 2.07
C GLU A 130 17.50 -8.82 2.02
N GLN A 131 17.65 -7.50 1.79
CA GLN A 131 18.96 -6.86 1.68
C GLN A 131 19.58 -6.60 3.06
N GLY A 132 20.90 -6.42 3.06
CA GLY A 132 21.63 -6.10 4.28
C GLY A 132 21.23 -4.77 4.91
N GLN A 133 21.42 -4.65 6.23
CA GLN A 133 20.94 -3.52 7.03
C GLN A 133 21.48 -2.16 6.55
N ASP A 134 22.71 -2.09 6.02
CA ASP A 134 23.28 -0.85 5.52
C ASP A 134 22.54 -0.37 4.26
N PHE A 135 22.23 -1.29 3.35
CA PHE A 135 21.43 -0.98 2.17
C PHE A 135 20.03 -0.49 2.57
N LEU A 136 19.33 -1.25 3.42
CA LEU A 136 17.99 -0.90 3.91
C LEU A 136 17.98 0.46 4.59
N THR A 137 19.00 0.76 5.38
CA THR A 137 19.12 2.08 6.03
C THR A 137 19.20 3.21 5.01
N GLY A 138 20.04 3.06 3.98
CA GLY A 138 20.18 4.05 2.90
C GLY A 138 18.88 4.21 2.09
N TYR A 139 18.26 3.09 1.74
CA TYR A 139 17.01 3.03 1.00
C TYR A 139 15.86 3.72 1.76
N ILE A 140 15.65 3.37 3.03
CA ILE A 140 14.61 3.98 3.88
C ILE A 140 14.85 5.48 4.05
N LYS A 141 16.09 5.91 4.38
CA LYS A 141 16.41 7.33 4.52
C LYS A 141 16.13 8.13 3.26
N LYS A 142 16.35 7.57 2.09
CA LYS A 142 16.04 8.21 0.81
C LYS A 142 14.54 8.42 0.64
N ILE A 143 13.72 7.40 0.94
CA ILE A 143 12.25 7.50 0.89
C ILE A 143 11.75 8.56 1.88
N VAL A 144 12.24 8.53 3.13
CA VAL A 144 11.89 9.50 4.18
C VAL A 144 12.22 10.92 3.73
N SER A 145 13.43 11.15 3.19
CA SER A 145 13.83 12.47 2.69
C SER A 145 12.92 12.99 1.57
N LEU A 146 12.42 12.10 0.70
CA LEU A 146 11.44 12.49 -0.31
C LEU A 146 10.09 12.86 0.33
N ILE A 147 9.59 12.07 1.28
CA ILE A 147 8.34 12.37 2.00
C ILE A 147 8.45 13.74 2.70
N GLU A 148 9.51 13.97 3.46
CA GLU A 148 9.77 15.25 4.14
C GLU A 148 9.89 16.43 3.17
N LYS A 149 10.53 16.23 2.01
CA LYS A 149 10.64 17.26 0.97
C LYS A 149 9.28 17.76 0.48
N TYR A 150 8.28 16.89 0.45
CA TYR A 150 6.93 17.22 0.02
C TYR A 150 5.95 17.47 1.18
N GLY A 151 6.39 17.32 2.44
CA GLY A 151 5.58 17.54 3.64
C GLY A 151 4.42 16.55 3.76
N ASP A 152 4.65 15.28 3.37
CA ASP A 152 3.61 14.26 3.24
C ASP A 152 3.63 13.23 4.39
N GLU A 153 4.33 13.49 5.50
CA GLU A 153 4.54 12.56 6.61
C GLU A 153 3.22 12.07 7.22
N LYS A 154 2.23 12.94 7.29
CA LYS A 154 0.89 12.61 7.81
C LYS A 154 -0.03 11.94 6.79
N TYR A 155 0.39 11.88 5.54
CA TYR A 155 -0.35 11.22 4.45
C TYR A 155 0.31 9.93 3.99
N CYS A 156 1.35 9.47 4.68
CA CYS A 156 2.04 8.23 4.39
C CYS A 156 2.03 7.31 5.61
N TYR A 157 2.06 6.01 5.35
CA TYR A 157 2.49 5.02 6.32
C TYR A 157 3.29 3.92 5.63
N PHE A 158 4.32 3.41 6.32
CA PHE A 158 5.13 2.30 5.81
C PHE A 158 4.46 0.96 6.08
N MET A 159 4.52 0.05 5.13
CA MET A 159 4.20 -1.37 5.32
C MET A 159 5.45 -2.20 5.08
N ALA A 160 5.74 -3.11 6.01
CA ALA A 160 6.84 -4.06 5.91
C ALA A 160 6.43 -5.39 6.57
N SER A 161 6.92 -6.50 6.02
CA SER A 161 6.64 -7.83 6.57
C SER A 161 7.71 -8.25 7.57
N ASN A 162 8.97 -7.91 7.33
CA ASN A 162 10.10 -8.31 8.18
C ASN A 162 10.16 -7.47 9.46
N ILE A 163 10.27 -8.12 10.62
CA ILE A 163 10.32 -7.45 11.93
C ILE A 163 11.54 -6.54 12.08
N ASP A 164 12.69 -6.90 11.51
CA ASP A 164 13.90 -6.08 11.61
C ASP A 164 13.80 -4.81 10.75
N THR A 165 13.09 -4.88 9.61
CA THR A 165 12.72 -3.70 8.82
C THR A 165 11.79 -2.77 9.61
N LEU A 166 10.79 -3.31 10.32
CA LEU A 166 9.90 -2.51 11.18
C LEU A 166 10.65 -1.85 12.34
N ARG A 167 11.57 -2.57 12.99
CA ARG A 167 12.46 -2.00 14.02
C ARG A 167 13.37 -0.90 13.46
N LEU A 168 13.84 -1.07 12.23
CA LEU A 168 14.66 -0.07 11.54
C LEU A 168 13.84 1.19 11.23
N LEU A 169 12.62 1.04 10.72
CA LEU A 169 11.67 2.13 10.48
C LEU A 169 11.36 2.90 11.77
N GLN A 170 11.13 2.19 12.88
CA GLN A 170 10.89 2.81 14.20
C GLN A 170 12.05 3.71 14.62
N ARG A 171 13.29 3.35 14.30
CA ARG A 171 14.47 4.15 14.63
C ARG A 171 14.73 5.32 13.68
N ILE A 172 14.47 5.12 12.36
CA ILE A 172 14.81 6.11 11.32
C ILE A 172 13.69 7.14 11.13
N ALA A 173 12.44 6.69 11.17
CA ALA A 173 11.27 7.50 10.86
C ALA A 173 10.13 7.29 11.87
N PRO A 174 10.36 7.57 13.19
CA PRO A 174 9.36 7.36 14.23
C PRO A 174 8.09 8.20 14.03
N GLN A 175 8.19 9.33 13.30
CA GLN A 175 7.09 10.25 13.01
C GLN A 175 6.13 9.75 11.91
N ILE A 176 6.53 8.74 11.12
CA ILE A 176 5.67 8.15 10.07
C ILE A 176 5.07 6.86 10.61
N GLU A 177 3.76 6.70 10.45
CA GLU A 177 3.05 5.50 10.88
C GLU A 177 3.59 4.24 10.19
N ARG A 178 3.39 3.10 10.86
CA ARG A 178 3.84 1.78 10.38
C ARG A 178 2.70 0.78 10.43
N CYS A 179 2.68 -0.08 9.42
CA CYS A 179 1.80 -1.23 9.27
C CYS A 179 2.64 -2.50 9.24
N ALA A 180 2.36 -3.45 10.11
CA ALA A 180 2.99 -4.76 10.03
C ALA A 180 2.27 -5.63 9.01
N GLY A 181 2.99 -6.10 8.00
CA GLY A 181 2.53 -7.10 7.03
C GLY A 181 2.75 -8.52 7.53
N GLU A 182 2.02 -9.48 6.98
CA GLU A 182 2.20 -10.89 7.31
C GLU A 182 3.53 -11.46 6.80
N GLU A 183 4.04 -12.46 7.49
CA GLU A 183 5.19 -13.27 7.07
C GLU A 183 4.75 -14.71 6.78
N ASP A 184 5.27 -15.28 5.70
CA ASP A 184 5.01 -16.69 5.37
C ASP A 184 5.45 -17.61 6.52
N LYS A 185 4.68 -18.71 6.72
CA LYS A 185 4.93 -19.76 7.73
C LYS A 185 4.86 -19.30 9.18
N LYS A 186 4.50 -18.05 9.49
CA LYS A 186 4.28 -17.59 10.86
C LYS A 186 2.83 -17.85 11.29
N PRO A 187 2.58 -18.07 12.61
CA PRO A 187 1.22 -18.17 13.15
C PRO A 187 0.42 -16.88 12.93
N CYS A 188 -0.91 -17.00 12.93
CA CYS A 188 -1.81 -15.85 12.77
C CYS A 188 -1.54 -14.76 13.83
N ASP A 189 -1.37 -15.14 15.09
CA ASP A 189 -1.14 -14.22 16.20
C ASP A 189 0.18 -13.44 16.10
N TYR A 190 1.18 -14.00 15.44
CA TYR A 190 2.49 -13.37 15.27
C TYR A 190 2.40 -11.99 14.61
N LEU A 191 1.42 -11.79 13.72
CA LEU A 191 1.23 -10.51 13.07
C LEU A 191 0.95 -9.38 14.08
N LEU A 192 0.04 -9.60 15.01
CA LEU A 192 -0.29 -8.61 16.04
C LEU A 192 0.83 -8.46 17.07
N GLU A 193 1.45 -9.57 17.50
CA GLU A 193 2.59 -9.54 18.42
C GLU A 193 3.73 -8.69 17.87
N LYS A 194 4.09 -8.91 16.60
CA LYS A 194 5.10 -8.13 15.89
C LYS A 194 4.72 -6.65 15.79
N ALA A 195 3.46 -6.34 15.48
CA ALA A 195 2.98 -4.98 15.40
C ALA A 195 3.14 -4.24 16.74
N LEU A 196 2.73 -4.88 17.83
CA LEU A 196 2.83 -4.31 19.18
C LEU A 196 4.30 -4.11 19.61
N GLU A 197 5.16 -5.08 19.33
CA GLU A 197 6.59 -4.99 19.64
C GLU A 197 7.28 -3.84 18.90
N THR A 198 6.90 -3.60 17.63
CA THR A 198 7.53 -2.59 16.78
C THR A 198 6.80 -1.25 16.77
N GLY A 199 5.75 -1.09 17.60
CA GLY A 199 4.96 0.13 17.70
C GLY A 199 4.21 0.47 16.40
N CYS A 200 3.78 -0.55 15.64
CA CYS A 200 2.90 -0.34 14.50
C CYS A 200 1.49 -0.02 14.95
N THR A 201 0.87 0.96 14.31
CA THR A 201 -0.53 1.35 14.57
C THR A 201 -1.51 0.55 13.71
N LYS A 202 -0.99 -0.19 12.71
CA LYS A 202 -1.76 -0.97 11.76
C LYS A 202 -1.16 -2.37 11.56
N ILE A 203 -2.04 -3.31 11.21
CA ILE A 203 -1.66 -4.63 10.65
C ILE A 203 -2.31 -4.79 9.28
N GLN A 204 -1.71 -5.61 8.41
CA GLN A 204 -2.30 -5.96 7.12
C GLN A 204 -2.43 -7.46 6.97
N LEU A 205 -3.66 -7.94 6.96
CA LEU A 205 -4.02 -9.32 6.64
C LEU A 205 -3.91 -9.58 5.13
N PHE A 206 -3.44 -10.76 4.76
CA PHE A 206 -3.28 -11.16 3.37
C PHE A 206 -4.09 -12.43 3.06
N SER A 207 -5.07 -12.33 2.20
CA SER A 207 -6.06 -13.39 1.93
C SER A 207 -5.47 -14.76 1.56
N PRO A 208 -4.33 -14.90 0.87
CA PRO A 208 -3.71 -16.21 0.63
C PRO A 208 -3.39 -17.03 1.89
N PHE A 209 -3.23 -16.38 3.05
CA PHE A 209 -2.92 -17.08 4.31
C PHE A 209 -4.16 -17.54 5.08
N PHE A 210 -5.36 -17.10 4.70
CA PHE A 210 -6.58 -17.34 5.49
C PHE A 210 -6.95 -18.80 5.66
N ASN A 211 -6.72 -19.66 4.67
CA ASN A 211 -7.01 -21.09 4.81
C ASN A 211 -6.14 -21.71 5.90
N ARG A 212 -4.85 -21.46 5.88
CA ARG A 212 -3.91 -21.89 6.93
C ARG A 212 -4.33 -21.40 8.31
N TYR A 213 -4.66 -20.11 8.43
CA TYR A 213 -5.08 -19.54 9.72
C TYR A 213 -6.42 -20.08 10.22
N ARG A 214 -7.37 -20.40 9.33
CA ARG A 214 -8.63 -21.07 9.72
C ARG A 214 -8.38 -22.48 10.26
N GLU A 215 -7.47 -23.22 9.65
CA GLU A 215 -7.05 -24.54 10.14
C GLU A 215 -6.38 -24.44 11.50
N GLU A 216 -5.44 -23.49 11.67
CA GLU A 216 -4.72 -23.24 12.93
C GLU A 216 -5.68 -22.84 14.06
N LEU A 217 -6.59 -21.92 13.80
CA LEU A 217 -7.46 -21.31 14.82
C LEU A 217 -8.76 -22.09 15.08
N GLY A 218 -9.15 -22.97 14.17
CA GLY A 218 -10.46 -23.64 14.21
C GLY A 218 -11.67 -22.68 14.06
N ARG A 219 -11.44 -21.43 13.59
CA ARG A 219 -12.47 -20.40 13.43
C ARG A 219 -12.11 -19.38 12.35
N ASP A 220 -13.01 -18.43 12.10
CA ASP A 220 -12.76 -17.33 11.16
C ASP A 220 -11.59 -16.46 11.61
N CYS A 221 -10.52 -16.44 10.81
CA CYS A 221 -9.29 -15.73 11.13
C CYS A 221 -9.44 -14.20 11.01
N VAL A 222 -10.28 -13.70 10.08
CA VAL A 222 -10.47 -12.26 9.88
C VAL A 222 -11.19 -11.66 11.09
N ALA A 223 -12.35 -12.23 11.47
CA ALA A 223 -13.09 -11.78 12.65
C ALA A 223 -12.23 -11.87 13.93
N TYR A 224 -11.43 -12.94 14.06
CA TYR A 224 -10.53 -13.13 15.20
C TYR A 224 -9.48 -12.03 15.26
N MET A 225 -8.80 -11.74 14.14
CA MET A 225 -7.71 -10.77 14.13
C MET A 225 -8.22 -9.34 14.28
N VAL A 226 -9.35 -8.98 13.65
CA VAL A 226 -9.99 -7.68 13.82
C VAL A 226 -10.33 -7.45 15.30
N GLU A 227 -10.99 -8.42 15.94
CA GLU A 227 -11.34 -8.32 17.37
C GLU A 227 -10.10 -8.13 18.26
N LYS A 228 -9.04 -8.90 18.03
CA LYS A 228 -7.78 -8.79 18.80
C LYS A 228 -7.08 -7.46 18.56
N ALA A 229 -6.95 -7.05 17.30
CA ALA A 229 -6.29 -5.79 16.92
C ALA A 229 -7.00 -4.60 17.56
N HIS A 230 -8.33 -4.53 17.44
CA HIS A 230 -9.12 -3.44 18.02
C HIS A 230 -9.02 -3.37 19.54
N LYS A 231 -8.98 -4.50 20.24
CA LYS A 231 -8.74 -4.53 21.71
C LYS A 231 -7.39 -3.92 22.10
N CYS A 232 -6.42 -3.93 21.19
CA CYS A 232 -5.09 -3.34 21.38
C CYS A 232 -4.98 -1.91 20.77
N GLY A 233 -6.06 -1.37 20.22
CA GLY A 233 -6.05 -0.06 19.53
C GLY A 233 -5.30 -0.10 18.18
N VAL A 234 -5.19 -1.26 17.55
CA VAL A 234 -4.49 -1.46 16.28
C VAL A 234 -5.51 -1.57 15.15
N ILE A 235 -5.29 -0.84 14.06
CA ILE A 235 -6.09 -0.82 12.84
C ILE A 235 -5.84 -2.08 12.01
N CYS A 236 -6.88 -2.66 11.43
CA CYS A 236 -6.79 -3.89 10.64
C CYS A 236 -7.07 -3.62 9.17
N ASN A 237 -6.01 -3.62 8.35
CA ASN A 237 -6.09 -3.59 6.89
C ASN A 237 -6.22 -5.01 6.33
N LEU A 238 -6.86 -5.17 5.17
CA LEU A 238 -7.00 -6.46 4.50
C LEU A 238 -6.71 -6.33 3.00
N CYS A 239 -5.84 -7.18 2.49
CA CYS A 239 -5.53 -7.39 1.09
C CYS A 239 -5.88 -8.85 0.72
N ILE A 240 -6.81 -9.11 -0.19
CA ILE A 240 -7.42 -8.25 -1.19
C ILE A 240 -8.94 -8.42 -1.14
N ALA A 241 -9.69 -7.34 -1.40
CA ALA A 241 -11.16 -7.28 -1.34
C ALA A 241 -11.78 -7.01 -2.73
N ASP A 242 -11.56 -7.90 -3.69
CA ASP A 242 -12.01 -7.71 -5.08
C ASP A 242 -13.42 -8.29 -5.35
N GLU A 243 -13.84 -9.26 -4.54
CA GLU A 243 -15.12 -9.92 -4.73
C GLU A 243 -16.22 -9.26 -3.88
N PRO A 244 -17.39 -8.92 -4.48
CA PRO A 244 -18.44 -8.18 -3.77
C PRO A 244 -18.90 -8.82 -2.46
N GLU A 245 -19.08 -10.13 -2.43
CA GLU A 245 -19.55 -10.84 -1.24
C GLU A 245 -18.48 -10.88 -0.14
N LEU A 246 -17.19 -11.05 -0.51
CA LEU A 246 -16.08 -10.97 0.43
C LEU A 246 -15.93 -9.55 0.97
N THR A 247 -16.07 -8.52 0.13
CA THR A 247 -16.05 -7.12 0.56
C THR A 247 -17.10 -6.83 1.62
N LYS A 248 -18.35 -7.28 1.42
CA LYS A 248 -19.43 -7.12 2.40
C LYS A 248 -19.15 -7.88 3.70
N ASP A 249 -18.64 -9.10 3.59
CA ASP A 249 -18.26 -9.93 4.73
C ASP A 249 -17.15 -9.28 5.57
N TYR A 250 -16.11 -8.75 4.92
CA TYR A 250 -15.01 -8.04 5.61
C TYR A 250 -15.47 -6.76 6.30
N LEU A 251 -16.35 -5.99 5.66
CA LEU A 251 -16.98 -4.81 6.28
C LEU A 251 -17.79 -5.21 7.51
N ALA A 252 -18.61 -6.27 7.41
CA ALA A 252 -19.41 -6.77 8.54
C ALA A 252 -18.54 -7.28 9.70
N LYS A 253 -17.32 -7.75 9.44
CA LYS A 253 -16.34 -8.15 10.45
C LYS A 253 -15.56 -6.98 11.06
N GLY A 254 -15.76 -5.77 10.54
CA GLY A 254 -15.11 -4.56 11.07
C GLY A 254 -13.71 -4.31 10.54
N VAL A 255 -13.36 -4.83 9.36
CA VAL A 255 -12.09 -4.48 8.71
C VAL A 255 -12.04 -2.97 8.43
N ASP A 256 -10.95 -2.32 8.82
CA ASP A 256 -10.82 -0.87 8.77
C ASP A 256 -10.42 -0.36 7.38
N THR A 257 -9.49 -1.04 6.70
CA THR A 257 -9.08 -0.66 5.34
C THR A 257 -9.13 -1.87 4.40
N LEU A 258 -9.83 -1.71 3.29
CA LEU A 258 -9.96 -2.72 2.25
C LEU A 258 -9.06 -2.37 1.06
N LEU A 259 -7.99 -3.14 0.88
CA LEU A 259 -7.15 -3.05 -0.31
C LEU A 259 -7.82 -3.82 -1.46
N THR A 260 -7.90 -3.18 -2.62
CA THR A 260 -8.64 -3.74 -3.77
C THR A 260 -8.11 -3.23 -5.11
N ASN A 261 -8.14 -4.08 -6.13
CA ASN A 261 -7.92 -3.68 -7.51
C ASN A 261 -9.17 -2.98 -8.10
N ARG A 262 -10.36 -3.22 -7.51
CA ARG A 262 -11.68 -2.75 -7.96
C ARG A 262 -12.20 -1.58 -7.12
N ALA A 263 -11.39 -0.55 -6.98
CA ALA A 263 -11.61 0.55 -6.03
C ALA A 263 -13.02 1.14 -6.08
N GLN A 264 -13.58 1.43 -7.26
CA GLN A 264 -14.92 2.00 -7.40
C GLN A 264 -16.03 1.07 -6.91
N LEU A 265 -15.91 -0.23 -7.17
CA LEU A 265 -16.86 -1.24 -6.68
C LEU A 265 -16.83 -1.31 -5.16
N THR A 266 -15.64 -1.43 -4.58
CA THR A 266 -15.44 -1.51 -3.13
C THR A 266 -15.91 -0.24 -2.43
N GLN A 267 -15.67 0.95 -2.99
CA GLN A 267 -16.24 2.22 -2.47
C GLN A 267 -17.76 2.21 -2.49
N THR A 268 -18.37 1.71 -3.55
CA THR A 268 -19.83 1.63 -3.64
C THR A 268 -20.41 0.75 -2.53
N LEU A 269 -19.83 -0.43 -2.32
CA LEU A 269 -20.26 -1.38 -1.28
C LEU A 269 -20.01 -0.81 0.13
N ARG A 270 -18.86 -0.18 0.36
CA ARG A 270 -18.52 0.49 1.62
C ARG A 270 -19.49 1.62 1.93
N ASN A 271 -19.83 2.46 0.95
CA ASN A 271 -20.78 3.58 1.15
C ASN A 271 -22.20 3.07 1.43
N GLN A 272 -22.61 1.96 0.83
CA GLN A 272 -23.87 1.28 1.17
C GLN A 272 -23.84 0.76 2.62
N TYR A 273 -22.74 0.11 3.02
CA TYR A 273 -22.57 -0.40 4.38
C TYR A 273 -22.63 0.72 5.43
N ILE A 274 -21.91 1.82 5.22
CA ILE A 274 -21.91 3.00 6.10
C ILE A 274 -23.35 3.54 6.25
N ARG A 275 -24.06 3.72 5.14
CA ARG A 275 -25.43 4.26 5.14
C ARG A 275 -26.41 3.38 5.90
N VAL A 276 -26.33 2.05 5.70
CA VAL A 276 -27.24 1.09 6.33
C VAL A 276 -27.00 0.99 7.84
N ASN A 277 -25.75 1.11 8.28
CA ASN A 277 -25.37 0.94 9.69
C ASN A 277 -25.25 2.27 10.46
N GLY A 278 -25.52 3.41 9.81
CA GLY A 278 -25.49 4.72 10.47
C GLY A 278 -24.10 5.12 10.96
N ILE A 279 -23.06 4.67 10.27
CA ILE A 279 -21.66 5.00 10.56
C ILE A 279 -21.34 6.31 9.84
N GLY A 280 -21.03 7.40 10.58
CA GLY A 280 -20.73 8.70 9.98
C GLY A 280 -20.65 9.79 11.00
#